data_862ec3b28abd8d9298acac38f2361474
#
_entry.id   862ec3b28abd8d9298acac38f2361474
#
_cell.length_a   1.000
_cell.length_b   1.000
_cell.length_c   1.000
_cell.angle_alpha   90.00
_cell.angle_beta   90.00
_cell.angle_gamma   90.00
#
_symmetry.space_group_name_H-M   'P 1'
#
loop_
_entity.id
_entity.type
_entity.pdbx_description
1 polymer ?
#
loop_
_entity_poly.entity_id
_entity_poly.type
_entity_poly.pdbx_seq_one_letter_code
_entity_poly.pdbx_strand_id
1 'polypeptide(L)'
;MDRRELLKNACGLGVCGCALGILGIPEKARAEDTGAVDQRLAFARYQVAKLVGFVAGATTPEACAGILEKTGRECAKLGQLGQFKGNPEGYFAAAKQNWGTDFTWDKEKGTVTIAVAEGPCGCPLVDATRTPALWCNCSVGYQKEAFETIFGRPVQASLKESKLTGAKRCVMEVRLS
;
A
#
# COMPACT_ATOMS: atom_id res chain seq x y z
N MET A 1 -17.55 -29.46 22.29
CA MET A 1 -17.29 -29.28 20.84
C MET A 1 -15.81 -28.86 20.71
N ASP A 2 -15.00 -29.74 20.12
CA ASP A 2 -13.55 -29.57 20.02
C ASP A 2 -13.22 -28.53 18.92
N ARG A 3 -12.25 -27.65 19.19
CA ARG A 3 -11.76 -26.62 18.21
C ARG A 3 -11.38 -27.24 16.85
N ARG A 4 -10.93 -28.49 16.84
CA ARG A 4 -10.59 -29.23 15.61
C ARG A 4 -11.82 -29.60 14.77
N GLU A 5 -12.95 -29.89 15.38
CA GLU A 5 -14.21 -30.17 14.67
C GLU A 5 -14.81 -28.89 14.07
N LEU A 6 -14.69 -27.76 14.78
CA LEU A 6 -15.14 -26.47 14.26
C LEU A 6 -14.37 -26.07 12.98
N LEU A 7 -13.06 -26.29 12.97
CA LEU A 7 -12.20 -26.00 11.79
C LEU A 7 -12.45 -26.96 10.62
N LYS A 8 -12.74 -28.24 10.89
CA LYS A 8 -13.10 -29.22 9.84
C LYS A 8 -14.44 -28.89 9.20
N ASN A 9 -15.42 -28.47 9.98
CA ASN A 9 -16.73 -28.07 9.48
C ASN A 9 -16.67 -26.70 8.72
N ALA A 10 -15.81 -25.79 9.12
CA ALA A 10 -15.56 -24.54 8.38
C ALA A 10 -14.85 -24.77 7.02
N CYS A 11 -13.93 -25.75 6.96
CA CYS A 11 -13.30 -26.13 5.69
C CYS A 11 -14.20 -27.00 4.78
N GLY A 12 -15.16 -27.74 5.34
CA GLY A 12 -16.13 -28.57 4.60
C GLY A 12 -17.18 -27.74 3.85
N LEU A 13 -17.39 -26.49 4.22
CA LEU A 13 -18.25 -25.51 3.53
C LEU A 13 -17.45 -24.55 2.62
N GLY A 14 -16.17 -24.80 2.43
CA GLY A 14 -15.30 -24.13 1.51
C GLY A 14 -15.60 -24.47 0.05
N VAL A 15 -16.83 -24.24 -0.36
CA VAL A 15 -17.16 -24.11 -1.78
C VAL A 15 -16.44 -22.87 -2.25
N CYS A 16 -15.42 -23.06 -3.07
CA CYS A 16 -14.73 -21.99 -3.80
C CYS A 16 -15.72 -20.92 -4.21
N GLY A 17 -15.53 -19.69 -3.75
CA GLY A 17 -16.39 -18.55 -4.07
C GLY A 17 -16.50 -18.21 -5.57
N CYS A 18 -15.83 -19.00 -6.43
CA CYS A 18 -15.93 -18.93 -7.89
C CYS A 18 -17.17 -19.65 -8.46
N ALA A 19 -17.77 -20.61 -7.72
CA ALA A 19 -18.92 -21.36 -8.24
C ALA A 19 -20.29 -20.75 -7.87
N LEU A 20 -20.36 -19.82 -6.92
CA LEU A 20 -21.59 -19.14 -6.53
C LEU A 20 -21.99 -17.96 -7.44
N GLY A 21 -21.15 -17.59 -8.41
CA GLY A 21 -21.49 -16.59 -9.45
C GLY A 21 -22.58 -17.06 -10.41
N ILE A 22 -22.98 -18.35 -10.38
CA ILE A 22 -23.96 -18.95 -11.30
C ILE A 22 -25.33 -19.15 -10.63
N LEU A 23 -25.41 -19.12 -9.31
CA LEU A 23 -26.67 -19.26 -8.56
C LEU A 23 -27.07 -17.90 -8.01
N GLY A 24 -27.66 -17.05 -8.87
CA GLY A 24 -28.52 -15.91 -8.60
C GLY A 24 -28.54 -15.34 -7.17
N ILE A 25 -27.41 -14.82 -6.67
CA ILE A 25 -27.45 -13.90 -5.53
C ILE A 25 -28.18 -12.66 -6.04
N PRO A 26 -29.30 -12.25 -5.46
CA PRO A 26 -30.05 -11.11 -5.93
C PRO A 26 -29.13 -9.88 -5.91
N GLU A 27 -29.12 -9.16 -7.05
CA GLU A 27 -28.30 -7.97 -7.29
C GLU A 27 -28.38 -6.93 -6.16
N LYS A 28 -29.50 -6.93 -5.44
CA LYS A 28 -29.77 -6.09 -4.29
C LYS A 28 -28.89 -6.43 -3.07
N ALA A 29 -28.59 -7.70 -2.81
CA ALA A 29 -27.68 -8.11 -1.72
C ALA A 29 -26.22 -7.73 -2.01
N ARG A 30 -25.84 -7.69 -3.31
CA ARG A 30 -24.51 -7.25 -3.74
C ARG A 30 -24.33 -5.73 -3.65
N ALA A 31 -25.39 -4.96 -3.90
CA ALA A 31 -25.39 -3.50 -3.77
C ALA A 31 -25.35 -3.04 -2.29
N GLU A 32 -26.03 -3.75 -1.39
CA GLU A 32 -26.00 -3.46 0.05
C GLU A 32 -24.62 -3.74 0.67
N ASP A 33 -23.92 -4.78 0.24
CA ASP A 33 -22.58 -5.12 0.74
C ASP A 33 -21.51 -4.13 0.23
N THR A 34 -21.60 -3.67 -1.03
CA THR A 34 -20.69 -2.65 -1.56
C THR A 34 -20.87 -1.31 -0.85
N GLY A 35 -22.09 -0.89 -0.53
CA GLY A 35 -22.36 0.33 0.23
C GLY A 35 -21.79 0.30 1.65
N ALA A 36 -21.87 -0.85 2.34
CA ALA A 36 -21.31 -1.03 3.67
C ALA A 36 -19.77 -1.02 3.66
N VAL A 37 -19.15 -1.62 2.66
CA VAL A 37 -17.69 -1.60 2.47
C VAL A 37 -17.21 -0.15 2.20
N ASP A 38 -17.89 0.60 1.36
CA ASP A 38 -17.56 1.99 1.06
C ASP A 38 -17.67 2.89 2.29
N GLN A 39 -18.69 2.71 3.13
CA GLN A 39 -18.84 3.46 4.37
C GLN A 39 -17.72 3.15 5.37
N ARG A 40 -17.36 1.88 5.53
CA ARG A 40 -16.25 1.47 6.41
C ARG A 40 -14.92 2.07 5.93
N LEU A 41 -14.67 2.03 4.63
CA LEU A 41 -13.47 2.63 4.05
C LEU A 41 -13.44 4.15 4.21
N ALA A 42 -14.57 4.82 3.99
CA ALA A 42 -14.69 6.27 4.21
C ALA A 42 -14.40 6.63 5.67
N PHE A 43 -14.92 5.85 6.62
CA PHE A 43 -14.65 6.02 8.05
C PHE A 43 -13.16 5.80 8.36
N ALA A 44 -12.54 4.73 7.83
CA ALA A 44 -11.11 4.45 8.02
C ALA A 44 -10.24 5.59 7.49
N ARG A 45 -10.54 6.12 6.30
CA ARG A 45 -9.86 7.28 5.72
C ARG A 45 -9.96 8.52 6.61
N TYR A 46 -11.14 8.78 7.13
CA TYR A 46 -11.35 9.90 8.07
C TYR A 46 -10.51 9.73 9.33
N GLN A 47 -10.52 8.54 9.95
CA GLN A 47 -9.74 8.26 11.17
C GLN A 47 -8.24 8.39 10.90
N VAL A 48 -7.74 7.86 9.80
CA VAL A 48 -6.32 8.00 9.42
C VAL A 48 -5.95 9.46 9.23
N ALA A 49 -6.74 10.25 8.52
CA ALA A 49 -6.47 11.67 8.32
C ALA A 49 -6.40 12.43 9.66
N LYS A 50 -7.32 12.15 10.60
CA LYS A 50 -7.33 12.75 11.93
C LYS A 50 -6.14 12.32 12.78
N LEU A 51 -5.82 11.00 12.78
CA LEU A 51 -4.70 10.46 13.54
C LEU A 51 -3.37 11.10 13.08
N VAL A 52 -3.16 11.20 11.77
CA VAL A 52 -1.96 11.85 11.22
C VAL A 52 -1.87 13.31 11.64
N GLY A 53 -3.00 14.03 11.62
CA GLY A 53 -3.05 15.42 12.10
C GLY A 53 -2.69 15.55 13.58
N PHE A 54 -3.21 14.65 14.43
CA PHE A 54 -2.91 14.64 15.87
C PHE A 54 -1.45 14.29 16.15
N VAL A 55 -0.89 13.28 15.47
CA VAL A 55 0.52 12.92 15.60
C VAL A 55 1.42 14.08 15.18
N ALA A 56 1.10 14.73 14.05
CA ALA A 56 1.85 15.89 13.57
C ALA A 56 1.79 17.08 14.54
N GLY A 57 0.65 17.29 15.21
CA GLY A 57 0.51 18.35 16.21
C GLY A 57 1.16 18.04 17.56
N ALA A 58 1.38 16.76 17.87
CA ALA A 58 1.95 16.30 19.15
C ALA A 58 3.45 15.99 19.09
N THR A 59 4.08 16.00 17.91
CA THR A 59 5.49 15.59 17.70
C THR A 59 6.22 16.58 16.80
N THR A 60 7.57 16.44 16.70
CA THR A 60 8.33 17.18 15.69
C THR A 60 8.07 16.60 14.28
N PRO A 61 8.27 17.38 13.20
CA PRO A 61 8.14 16.89 11.83
C PRO A 61 8.95 15.62 11.56
N GLU A 62 10.18 15.53 12.09
CA GLU A 62 11.08 14.39 11.92
C GLU A 62 10.54 13.15 12.67
N ALA A 63 10.04 13.34 13.89
CA ALA A 63 9.45 12.24 14.67
C ALA A 63 8.18 11.73 14.00
N CYS A 64 7.31 12.62 13.50
CA CYS A 64 6.12 12.27 12.74
C CYS A 64 6.50 11.48 11.47
N ALA A 65 7.45 11.97 10.68
CA ALA A 65 7.94 11.29 9.49
C ALA A 65 8.46 9.88 9.83
N GLY A 66 9.25 9.73 10.90
CA GLY A 66 9.76 8.44 11.34
C GLY A 66 8.67 7.45 11.77
N ILE A 67 7.60 7.92 12.41
CA ILE A 67 6.43 7.09 12.75
C ILE A 67 5.75 6.59 11.48
N LEU A 68 5.51 7.49 10.52
CA LEU A 68 4.84 7.16 9.27
C LEU A 68 5.70 6.23 8.39
N GLU A 69 7.03 6.42 8.35
CA GLU A 69 7.94 5.48 7.68
C GLU A 69 7.85 4.08 8.28
N LYS A 70 7.83 3.95 9.61
CA LYS A 70 7.63 2.64 10.27
C LYS A 70 6.30 2.01 9.87
N THR A 71 5.23 2.79 9.84
CA THR A 71 3.91 2.33 9.36
C THR A 71 3.98 1.80 7.92
N GLY A 72 4.69 2.50 7.05
CA GLY A 72 4.89 2.08 5.66
C GLY A 72 5.69 0.79 5.53
N ARG A 73 6.71 0.60 6.36
CA ARG A 73 7.47 -0.66 6.42
C ARG A 73 6.58 -1.84 6.81
N GLU A 74 5.72 -1.69 7.81
CA GLU A 74 4.75 -2.75 8.17
C GLU A 74 3.77 -3.04 7.03
N CYS A 75 3.28 -2.01 6.34
CA CYS A 75 2.43 -2.19 5.16
C CYS A 75 3.13 -3.00 4.05
N ALA A 76 4.41 -2.74 3.80
CA ALA A 76 5.20 -3.45 2.80
C ALA A 76 5.34 -4.95 3.10
N LYS A 77 5.45 -5.33 4.37
CA LYS A 77 5.55 -6.75 4.79
C LYS A 77 4.32 -7.57 4.41
N LEU A 78 3.14 -6.94 4.27
CA LEU A 78 1.93 -7.59 3.78
C LEU A 78 1.99 -7.93 2.29
N GLY A 79 2.87 -7.29 1.53
CA GLY A 79 2.98 -7.40 0.07
C GLY A 79 3.74 -8.63 -0.45
N GLN A 80 4.13 -9.58 0.40
CA GLN A 80 4.85 -10.80 0.02
C GLN A 80 6.12 -10.53 -0.84
N LEU A 81 6.81 -9.45 -0.56
CA LEU A 81 7.95 -8.96 -1.36
C LEU A 81 9.13 -9.93 -1.41
N GLY A 82 9.21 -10.86 -0.45
CA GLY A 82 10.25 -11.88 -0.40
C GLY A 82 10.35 -12.76 -1.66
N GLN A 83 9.26 -12.91 -2.42
CA GLN A 83 9.25 -13.63 -3.69
C GLN A 83 10.11 -12.96 -4.78
N PHE A 84 10.39 -11.67 -4.64
CA PHE A 84 11.22 -10.89 -5.57
C PHE A 84 12.66 -10.71 -5.09
N LYS A 85 13.07 -11.36 -3.99
CA LYS A 85 14.45 -11.26 -3.48
C LYS A 85 15.46 -11.65 -4.55
N GLY A 86 16.38 -10.74 -4.87
CA GLY A 86 17.37 -10.92 -5.95
C GLY A 86 16.83 -10.76 -7.37
N ASN A 87 15.55 -10.43 -7.53
CA ASN A 87 14.90 -10.24 -8.83
C ASN A 87 14.16 -8.88 -8.93
N PRO A 88 14.91 -7.76 -8.97
CA PRO A 88 14.29 -6.43 -9.04
C PRO A 88 13.50 -6.21 -10.33
N GLU A 89 13.97 -6.70 -11.47
CA GLU A 89 13.28 -6.57 -12.74
C GLU A 89 11.92 -7.27 -12.72
N GLY A 90 11.81 -8.44 -12.07
CA GLY A 90 10.54 -9.14 -11.87
C GLY A 90 9.56 -8.33 -11.01
N TYR A 91 10.05 -7.66 -9.95
CA TYR A 91 9.24 -6.76 -9.15
C TYR A 91 8.75 -5.55 -9.97
N PHE A 92 9.63 -4.92 -10.75
CA PHE A 92 9.27 -3.78 -11.58
C PHE A 92 8.20 -4.13 -12.61
N ALA A 93 8.34 -5.29 -13.28
CA ALA A 93 7.35 -5.77 -14.23
C ALA A 93 5.99 -6.03 -13.56
N ALA A 94 5.97 -6.69 -12.39
CA ALA A 94 4.75 -6.95 -11.63
C ALA A 94 4.08 -5.65 -11.15
N ALA A 95 4.85 -4.69 -10.66
CA ALA A 95 4.34 -3.40 -10.21
C ALA A 95 3.80 -2.56 -11.38
N LYS A 96 4.45 -2.62 -12.55
CA LYS A 96 3.92 -1.97 -13.75
C LYS A 96 2.59 -2.57 -14.17
N GLN A 97 2.48 -3.89 -14.19
CA GLN A 97 1.27 -4.59 -14.57
C GLN A 97 0.11 -4.34 -13.60
N ASN A 98 0.37 -4.39 -12.29
CA ASN A 98 -0.68 -4.36 -11.27
C ASN A 98 -1.09 -2.93 -10.88
N TRP A 99 -0.17 -1.96 -10.93
CA TRP A 99 -0.38 -0.59 -10.41
C TRP A 99 0.01 0.51 -11.38
N GLY A 100 0.45 0.16 -12.60
CA GLY A 100 0.90 1.15 -13.58
C GLY A 100 2.14 1.94 -13.14
N THR A 101 2.93 1.42 -12.20
CA THR A 101 4.12 2.09 -11.67
C THR A 101 5.32 1.84 -12.58
N ASP A 102 5.96 2.91 -13.00
CA ASP A 102 7.18 2.87 -13.81
C ASP A 102 8.42 2.95 -12.92
N PHE A 103 9.45 2.18 -13.29
CA PHE A 103 10.75 2.19 -12.65
C PHE A 103 11.83 2.49 -13.69
N THR A 104 12.73 3.42 -13.35
CA THR A 104 13.93 3.69 -14.11
C THR A 104 15.13 3.43 -13.22
N TRP A 105 15.92 2.41 -13.56
CA TRP A 105 17.08 2.01 -12.77
C TRP A 105 18.37 2.42 -13.44
N ASP A 106 19.06 3.41 -12.88
CA ASP A 106 20.43 3.78 -13.21
C ASP A 106 21.38 2.88 -12.39
N LYS A 107 21.86 1.80 -13.04
CA LYS A 107 22.72 0.79 -12.40
C LYS A 107 24.10 1.34 -12.04
N GLU A 108 24.59 2.33 -12.79
CA GLU A 108 25.91 2.95 -12.55
C GLU A 108 25.86 3.83 -11.29
N LYS A 109 24.80 4.59 -11.12
CA LYS A 109 24.60 5.44 -9.92
C LYS A 109 23.95 4.69 -8.75
N GLY A 110 23.50 3.48 -8.96
CA GLY A 110 22.75 2.73 -7.94
C GLY A 110 21.45 3.41 -7.54
N THR A 111 20.76 4.05 -8.48
CA THR A 111 19.57 4.85 -8.19
C THR A 111 18.38 4.33 -8.98
N VAL A 112 17.24 4.15 -8.30
CA VAL A 112 15.96 3.80 -8.93
C VAL A 112 14.97 4.93 -8.75
N THR A 113 14.47 5.45 -9.87
CA THR A 113 13.36 6.40 -9.89
C THR A 113 12.05 5.63 -10.06
N ILE A 114 11.09 5.93 -9.21
CA ILE A 114 9.76 5.31 -9.17
C ILE A 114 8.73 6.38 -9.55
N ALA A 115 7.99 6.16 -10.63
CA ALA A 115 6.92 7.05 -11.07
C ALA A 115 5.58 6.30 -11.02
N VAL A 116 4.72 6.66 -10.08
CA VAL A 116 3.38 6.07 -9.93
C VAL A 116 2.48 6.60 -11.04
N ALA A 117 1.55 5.76 -11.53
CA ALA A 117 0.57 6.18 -12.56
C ALA A 117 -0.17 7.47 -12.18
N GLU A 118 -0.56 8.26 -13.17
CA GLU A 118 -1.43 9.43 -12.96
C GLU A 118 -2.81 9.00 -12.42
N GLY A 119 -3.60 9.96 -11.95
CA GLY A 119 -4.92 9.71 -11.37
C GLY A 119 -4.92 9.75 -9.84
N PRO A 120 -5.93 9.18 -9.16
CA PRO A 120 -6.06 9.25 -7.70
C PRO A 120 -4.89 8.58 -6.97
N CYS A 121 -4.72 8.89 -5.68
CA CYS A 121 -3.72 8.22 -4.85
C CYS A 121 -4.03 6.73 -4.77
N GLY A 122 -3.02 5.87 -5.01
CA GLY A 122 -3.17 4.41 -4.97
C GLY A 122 -3.33 3.83 -3.56
N CYS A 123 -3.06 4.59 -2.51
CA CYS A 123 -3.26 4.12 -1.15
C CYS A 123 -4.76 4.14 -0.81
N PRO A 124 -5.36 3.00 -0.43
CA PRO A 124 -6.79 2.93 -0.13
C PRO A 124 -7.20 3.75 1.09
N LEU A 125 -6.25 4.07 1.99
CA LEU A 125 -6.49 4.85 3.20
C LEU A 125 -6.41 6.37 2.99
N VAL A 126 -6.10 6.83 1.78
CA VAL A 126 -6.00 8.25 1.46
C VAL A 126 -7.35 8.81 0.99
N ASP A 127 -7.77 9.88 1.63
CA ASP A 127 -8.74 10.84 1.12
C ASP A 127 -7.95 12.10 0.69
N ALA A 128 -7.85 12.35 -0.61
CA ALA A 128 -7.03 13.43 -1.13
C ALA A 128 -7.44 14.83 -0.65
N THR A 129 -8.68 15.00 -0.16
CA THR A 129 -9.20 16.26 0.36
C THR A 129 -8.93 16.49 1.85
N ARG A 130 -8.57 15.42 2.58
CA ARG A 130 -8.47 15.44 4.06
C ARG A 130 -7.15 14.94 4.60
N THR A 131 -6.50 14.00 3.89
CA THR A 131 -5.27 13.37 4.37
C THR A 131 -4.10 14.34 4.24
N PRO A 132 -3.41 14.68 5.36
CA PRO A 132 -2.23 15.54 5.28
C PRO A 132 -1.13 14.94 4.40
N ALA A 133 -0.40 15.77 3.66
CA ALA A 133 0.70 15.34 2.79
C ALA A 133 1.82 14.59 3.53
N LEU A 134 1.97 14.81 4.83
CA LEU A 134 2.87 14.06 5.71
C LEU A 134 2.64 12.54 5.63
N TRP A 135 1.41 12.08 5.34
CA TRP A 135 1.11 10.66 5.12
C TRP A 135 2.01 10.00 4.08
N CYS A 136 2.53 10.77 3.11
CA CYS A 136 3.42 10.25 2.07
C CYS A 136 4.74 9.68 2.62
N ASN A 137 5.14 10.01 3.85
CA ASN A 137 6.26 9.35 4.52
C ASN A 137 6.00 7.85 4.75
N CYS A 138 4.74 7.43 4.83
CA CYS A 138 4.37 6.02 4.81
C CYS A 138 4.83 5.36 3.48
N SER A 139 4.65 6.01 2.34
CA SER A 139 5.13 5.50 1.05
C SER A 139 6.67 5.43 1.00
N VAL A 140 7.37 6.39 1.62
CA VAL A 140 8.84 6.33 1.75
C VAL A 140 9.25 5.09 2.53
N GLY A 141 8.60 4.82 3.66
CA GLY A 141 8.84 3.62 4.47
C GLY A 141 8.54 2.33 3.71
N TYR A 142 7.45 2.28 2.96
CA TYR A 142 7.10 1.15 2.09
C TYR A 142 8.21 0.86 1.09
N GLN A 143 8.73 1.88 0.39
CA GLN A 143 9.80 1.69 -0.59
C GLN A 143 11.12 1.27 0.05
N LYS A 144 11.47 1.80 1.23
CA LYS A 144 12.65 1.33 1.97
C LYS A 144 12.56 -0.17 2.23
N GLU A 145 11.48 -0.66 2.83
CA GLU A 145 11.29 -2.08 3.13
C GLU A 145 11.27 -2.94 1.87
N ALA A 146 10.57 -2.49 0.82
CA ALA A 146 10.48 -3.21 -0.44
C ALA A 146 11.86 -3.39 -1.08
N PHE A 147 12.61 -2.30 -1.22
CA PHE A 147 13.91 -2.33 -1.88
C PHE A 147 14.98 -3.03 -1.03
N GLU A 148 14.97 -2.86 0.29
CA GLU A 148 15.84 -3.61 1.20
C GLU A 148 15.59 -5.13 1.10
N THR A 149 14.33 -5.54 1.02
CA THR A 149 13.98 -6.96 0.83
C THR A 149 14.44 -7.50 -0.52
N ILE A 150 14.21 -6.74 -1.60
CA ILE A 150 14.50 -7.17 -2.97
C ILE A 150 16.01 -7.19 -3.25
N PHE A 151 16.72 -6.13 -2.84
CA PHE A 151 18.17 -5.99 -3.09
C PHE A 151 19.03 -6.61 -2.00
N GLY A 152 18.47 -6.97 -0.84
CA GLY A 152 19.20 -7.59 0.28
C GLY A 152 20.21 -6.67 0.95
N ARG A 153 20.07 -5.35 0.82
CA ARG A 153 20.97 -4.34 1.39
C ARG A 153 20.21 -3.07 1.79
N PRO A 154 20.75 -2.25 2.71
CA PRO A 154 20.13 -0.99 3.11
C PRO A 154 19.93 -0.04 1.92
N VAL A 155 18.85 0.74 1.95
CA VAL A 155 18.57 1.75 0.95
C VAL A 155 18.15 3.07 1.60
N GLN A 156 18.34 4.16 0.85
CA GLN A 156 17.74 5.44 1.14
C GLN A 156 16.58 5.69 0.18
N ALA A 157 15.45 6.18 0.66
CA ALA A 157 14.33 6.57 -0.19
C ALA A 157 13.89 7.99 0.13
N SER A 158 13.52 8.72 -0.90
CA SER A 158 13.01 10.10 -0.78
C SER A 158 11.85 10.33 -1.72
N LEU A 159 10.85 11.06 -1.24
CA LEU A 159 9.73 11.54 -2.05
C LEU A 159 10.17 12.82 -2.78
N LYS A 160 9.99 12.87 -4.10
CA LYS A 160 10.28 14.04 -4.94
C LYS A 160 9.01 14.80 -5.29
N GLU A 161 7.94 14.08 -5.64
CA GLU A 161 6.65 14.64 -6.00
C GLU A 161 5.52 13.83 -5.35
N SER A 162 4.44 14.50 -4.99
CA SER A 162 3.27 13.85 -4.38
C SER A 162 1.95 14.39 -4.93
N LYS A 163 1.03 13.49 -5.20
CA LYS A 163 -0.36 13.82 -5.53
C LYS A 163 -1.06 14.59 -4.41
N LEU A 164 -0.70 14.34 -3.15
CA LEU A 164 -1.25 15.09 -2.00
C LEU A 164 -0.72 16.53 -1.90
N THR A 165 0.31 16.87 -2.66
CA THR A 165 0.80 18.26 -2.81
C THR A 165 0.47 18.87 -4.18
N GLY A 166 -0.43 18.22 -4.94
CA GLY A 166 -0.93 18.74 -6.21
C GLY A 166 -0.17 18.26 -7.46
N ALA A 167 0.83 17.38 -7.33
CA ALA A 167 1.48 16.80 -8.49
C ALA A 167 0.56 15.81 -9.22
N LYS A 168 0.74 15.66 -10.54
CA LYS A 168 -0.03 14.68 -11.35
C LYS A 168 0.24 13.24 -10.96
N ARG A 169 1.46 12.96 -10.49
CA ARG A 169 1.92 11.63 -10.04
C ARG A 169 2.78 11.73 -8.79
N CYS A 170 2.96 10.62 -8.09
CA CYS A 170 4.01 10.52 -7.08
C CYS A 170 5.31 10.09 -7.76
N VAL A 171 6.41 10.76 -7.42
CA VAL A 171 7.77 10.39 -7.86
C VAL A 171 8.62 10.18 -6.62
N MET A 172 9.29 9.03 -6.55
CA MET A 172 10.22 8.70 -5.48
C MET A 172 11.57 8.30 -6.06
N GLU A 173 12.62 8.52 -5.30
CA GLU A 173 13.97 8.10 -5.61
C GLU A 173 14.46 7.15 -4.53
N VAL A 174 14.99 6.00 -4.93
CA VAL A 174 15.64 5.04 -4.03
C VAL A 174 17.11 4.94 -4.42
N ARG A 175 18.00 5.13 -3.46
CA ARG A 175 19.45 4.96 -3.60
C ARG A 175 19.88 3.70 -2.89
N LEU A 176 20.54 2.84 -3.64
CA LEU A 176 21.11 1.59 -3.16
C LEU A 176 22.48 1.88 -2.53
N SER A 177 22.62 1.57 -1.23
CA SER A 177 23.88 1.73 -0.49
C SER A 177 24.86 0.60 -0.80
#